data_be9246603ef0c9af9337a810e1b9f7a3
#
_entry.id   be9246603ef0c9af9337a810e1b9f7a3
#
_cell.length_a   1.000
_cell.length_b   1.000
_cell.length_c   1.000
_cell.angle_alpha   90.00
_cell.angle_beta   90.00
_cell.angle_gamma   90.00
#
_symmetry.space_group_name_H-M   'P 1'
#
loop_
_entity.id
_entity.type
_entity.pdbx_description
1 polymer ?
#
loop_
_entity_poly.entity_id
_entity_poly.type
_entity_poly.pdbx_seq_one_letter_code
_entity_poly.pdbx_strand_id
1 'polypeptide(L)'
;GKPVTLWVGTSEQDVYLYYDVFTDGKHLESKSMLLNDTLQAFQFTYRPEYGDGINVSVGFVKNFKLYKHEFKIEKPKPDKKLVLKWKTFRDKLRPGSQETWTLNVARSDGTPVSANLLATMYDASLDAFIKHEWALGYYYPRFIPDISWEAGRFINPYLSFFYEGKSWKYPHWEY
;
A
#
# COMPACT_ATOMS: atom_id res chain seq x y z
N GLY A 1 5.21 15.45 -11.03
CA GLY A 1 6.13 14.38 -10.62
C GLY A 1 6.85 13.81 -11.83
N LYS A 2 7.92 13.06 -11.59
CA LYS A 2 8.61 12.36 -12.68
C LYS A 2 7.72 11.20 -13.16
N PRO A 3 7.65 10.92 -14.47
CA PRO A 3 6.93 9.77 -14.98
C PRO A 3 7.58 8.46 -14.51
N VAL A 4 6.77 7.44 -14.30
CA VAL A 4 7.22 6.06 -14.08
C VAL A 4 7.08 5.31 -15.39
N THR A 5 8.12 4.59 -15.80
CA THR A 5 8.09 3.75 -17.00
C THR A 5 8.11 2.29 -16.59
N LEU A 6 7.11 1.55 -17.02
CA LEU A 6 7.00 0.11 -16.89
C LEU A 6 7.36 -0.52 -18.23
N TRP A 7 8.31 -1.46 -18.24
CA TRP A 7 8.67 -2.24 -19.40
C TRP A 7 8.10 -3.64 -19.26
N VAL A 8 7.33 -4.04 -20.26
CA VAL A 8 6.74 -5.39 -20.33
C VAL A 8 7.09 -5.99 -21.68
N GLY A 9 7.57 -7.21 -21.68
CA GLY A 9 7.95 -7.87 -22.92
C GLY A 9 7.96 -9.38 -22.82
N THR A 10 8.16 -9.99 -23.95
CA THR A 10 8.28 -11.45 -24.12
C THR A 10 9.27 -11.76 -25.21
N SER A 11 9.99 -12.88 -25.08
CA SER A 11 10.79 -13.50 -26.13
C SER A 11 9.99 -14.48 -27.00
N GLU A 12 8.70 -14.68 -26.67
CA GLU A 12 7.80 -15.58 -27.40
C GLU A 12 7.08 -14.85 -28.53
N GLN A 13 6.60 -15.62 -29.50
CA GLN A 13 5.74 -15.15 -30.59
C GLN A 13 4.27 -15.31 -30.24
N ASP A 14 3.40 -14.52 -30.86
CA ASP A 14 1.94 -14.60 -30.74
C ASP A 14 1.45 -14.55 -29.29
N VAL A 15 1.96 -13.61 -28.51
CA VAL A 15 1.54 -13.37 -27.13
C VAL A 15 0.57 -12.21 -27.06
N TYR A 16 -0.69 -12.49 -26.71
CA TYR A 16 -1.68 -11.47 -26.42
C TYR A 16 -1.52 -11.00 -24.98
N LEU A 17 -0.91 -9.83 -24.81
CA LEU A 17 -0.77 -9.18 -23.53
C LEU A 17 -2.05 -8.42 -23.21
N TYR A 18 -2.59 -8.67 -22.02
CA TYR A 18 -3.67 -7.89 -21.41
C TYR A 18 -3.07 -6.97 -20.34
N TYR A 19 -3.58 -5.76 -20.28
CA TYR A 19 -3.10 -4.71 -19.41
C TYR A 19 -4.30 -3.94 -18.86
N ASP A 20 -4.37 -3.83 -17.54
CA ASP A 20 -5.42 -3.11 -16.82
C ASP A 20 -4.82 -2.15 -15.81
N VAL A 21 -5.43 -0.99 -15.69
CA VAL A 21 -5.08 0.04 -14.68
C VAL A 21 -6.27 0.29 -13.78
N PHE A 22 -6.03 0.18 -12.49
CA PHE A 22 -7.03 0.41 -11.45
C PHE A 22 -6.55 1.47 -10.47
N THR A 23 -7.49 2.24 -9.92
CA THR A 23 -7.31 3.07 -8.74
C THR A 23 -8.48 2.81 -7.78
N ASP A 24 -8.53 3.50 -6.67
CA ASP A 24 -9.55 3.35 -5.62
C ASP A 24 -10.97 3.06 -6.18
N GLY A 25 -11.31 1.77 -6.25
CA GLY A 25 -12.60 1.27 -6.72
C GLY A 25 -12.94 1.56 -8.20
N LYS A 26 -12.00 2.09 -8.99
CA LYS A 26 -12.23 2.44 -10.40
C LYS A 26 -11.28 1.72 -11.33
N HIS A 27 -11.84 1.13 -12.37
CA HIS A 27 -11.10 0.69 -13.53
C HIS A 27 -10.88 1.90 -14.46
N LEU A 28 -9.63 2.24 -14.73
CA LEU A 28 -9.27 3.42 -15.52
C LEU A 28 -9.01 3.09 -16.97
N GLU A 29 -8.32 2.00 -17.23
CA GLU A 29 -7.87 1.66 -18.57
C GLU A 29 -7.73 0.15 -18.71
N SER A 30 -8.13 -0.39 -19.88
CA SER A 30 -7.89 -1.76 -20.29
C SER A 30 -7.42 -1.77 -21.73
N LYS A 31 -6.36 -2.52 -22.00
CA LYS A 31 -5.83 -2.72 -23.35
C LYS A 31 -5.41 -4.16 -23.55
N SER A 32 -5.50 -4.60 -24.79
CA SER A 32 -4.85 -5.82 -25.26
C SER A 32 -3.97 -5.51 -26.45
N MET A 33 -2.84 -6.19 -26.54
CA MET A 33 -1.91 -6.04 -27.65
C MET A 33 -1.20 -7.35 -27.96
N LEU A 34 -0.87 -7.53 -29.23
CA LEU A 34 -0.06 -8.67 -29.67
C LEU A 34 1.41 -8.32 -29.53
N LEU A 35 2.16 -9.16 -28.84
CA LEU A 35 3.61 -9.07 -28.70
C LEU A 35 4.28 -10.24 -29.42
N ASN A 36 5.34 -9.93 -30.16
CA ASN A 36 6.18 -10.90 -30.88
C ASN A 36 7.63 -10.56 -30.65
N ASP A 37 8.28 -11.27 -29.72
CA ASP A 37 9.67 -11.05 -29.34
C ASP A 37 10.00 -9.55 -29.19
N THR A 38 9.22 -8.86 -28.36
CA THR A 38 9.30 -7.41 -28.25
C THR A 38 9.11 -6.93 -26.81
N LEU A 39 9.60 -5.72 -26.59
CA LEU A 39 9.51 -5.02 -25.31
C LEU A 39 8.66 -3.75 -25.51
N GLN A 40 7.59 -3.62 -24.73
CA GLN A 40 6.69 -2.48 -24.74
C GLN A 40 6.88 -1.61 -23.51
N ALA A 41 6.95 -0.30 -23.71
CA ALA A 41 7.03 0.67 -22.61
C ALA A 41 5.67 1.31 -22.34
N PHE A 42 5.28 1.33 -21.07
CA PHE A 42 4.12 2.05 -20.56
C PHE A 42 4.59 3.18 -19.67
N GLN A 43 4.15 4.41 -19.93
CA GLN A 43 4.51 5.57 -19.15
C GLN A 43 3.33 6.07 -18.33
N PHE A 44 3.54 6.23 -17.03
CA PHE A 44 2.56 6.74 -16.08
C PHE A 44 3.04 8.07 -15.53
N THR A 45 2.38 9.16 -15.92
CA THR A 45 2.54 10.46 -15.28
C THR A 45 1.41 10.65 -14.29
N TYR A 46 1.71 11.08 -13.08
CA TYR A 46 0.69 11.28 -12.06
C TYR A 46 -0.43 12.19 -12.55
N ARG A 47 -1.68 11.74 -12.35
CA ARG A 47 -2.91 12.49 -12.59
C ARG A 47 -3.72 12.55 -11.29
N PRO A 48 -4.51 13.61 -11.05
CA PRO A 48 -5.35 13.71 -9.83
C PRO A 48 -6.28 12.53 -9.63
N GLU A 49 -6.78 11.92 -10.71
CA GLU A 49 -7.65 10.74 -10.68
C GLU A 49 -6.99 9.48 -10.10
N TYR A 50 -5.64 9.44 -10.05
CA TYR A 50 -4.89 8.33 -9.47
C TYR A 50 -4.90 8.32 -7.93
N GLY A 51 -5.38 9.40 -7.29
CA GLY A 51 -5.47 9.48 -5.84
C GLY A 51 -4.15 9.18 -5.14
N ASP A 52 -4.13 8.13 -4.31
CA ASP A 52 -2.92 7.67 -3.60
C ASP A 52 -2.01 6.78 -4.45
N GLY A 53 -2.51 6.29 -5.59
CA GLY A 53 -1.76 5.45 -6.51
C GLY A 53 -2.65 4.60 -7.41
N ILE A 54 -2.00 3.83 -8.25
CA ILE A 54 -2.64 2.90 -9.19
C ILE A 54 -2.05 1.50 -9.04
N ASN A 55 -2.88 0.51 -9.33
CA ASN A 55 -2.45 -0.86 -9.56
C ASN A 55 -2.50 -1.13 -11.06
N VAL A 56 -1.39 -1.59 -11.61
CA VAL A 56 -1.26 -1.99 -13.03
C VAL A 56 -1.11 -3.48 -13.06
N SER A 57 -2.11 -4.16 -13.62
CA SER A 57 -2.10 -5.60 -13.81
C SER A 57 -1.78 -5.91 -15.26
N VAL A 58 -0.79 -6.75 -15.48
CA VAL A 58 -0.43 -7.25 -16.81
C VAL A 58 -0.42 -8.76 -16.82
N GLY A 59 -0.92 -9.36 -17.90
CA GLY A 59 -0.94 -10.81 -17.98
C GLY A 59 -1.17 -11.31 -19.40
N PHE A 60 -0.78 -12.55 -19.63
CA PHE A 60 -1.05 -13.29 -20.84
C PHE A 60 -1.16 -14.79 -20.56
N VAL A 61 -1.80 -15.49 -21.49
CA VAL A 61 -1.90 -16.94 -21.45
C VAL A 61 -1.09 -17.50 -22.62
N LYS A 62 -0.18 -18.42 -22.31
CA LYS A 62 0.60 -19.17 -23.30
C LYS A 62 0.73 -20.61 -22.85
N ASN A 63 0.56 -21.55 -23.78
CA ASN A 63 0.66 -22.99 -23.50
C ASN A 63 -0.18 -23.42 -22.27
N PHE A 64 -1.43 -22.96 -22.18
CA PHE A 64 -2.38 -23.20 -21.08
C PHE A 64 -1.91 -22.70 -19.71
N LYS A 65 -0.89 -21.87 -19.65
CA LYS A 65 -0.38 -21.27 -18.42
C LYS A 65 -0.63 -19.76 -18.42
N LEU A 66 -1.15 -19.25 -17.30
CA LEU A 66 -1.31 -17.83 -17.06
C LEU A 66 0.02 -17.27 -16.50
N TYR A 67 0.51 -16.23 -17.16
CA TYR A 67 1.62 -15.40 -16.70
C TYR A 67 1.03 -14.05 -16.31
N LYS A 68 1.27 -13.61 -15.09
CA LYS A 68 0.75 -12.35 -14.58
C LYS A 68 1.77 -11.63 -13.73
N HIS A 69 1.69 -10.29 -13.77
CA HIS A 69 2.42 -9.42 -12.88
C HIS A 69 1.55 -8.24 -12.47
N GLU A 70 1.74 -7.78 -11.25
CA GLU A 70 1.03 -6.65 -10.67
C GLU A 70 2.05 -5.63 -10.16
N PHE A 71 1.81 -4.37 -10.48
CA PHE A 71 2.69 -3.27 -10.11
C PHE A 71 1.88 -2.21 -9.40
N LYS A 72 2.29 -1.84 -8.19
CA LYS A 72 1.71 -0.72 -7.45
C LYS A 72 2.57 0.51 -7.65
N ILE A 73 2.01 1.55 -8.26
CA ILE A 73 2.64 2.85 -8.46
C ILE A 73 2.01 3.81 -7.47
N GLU A 74 2.76 4.14 -6.42
CA GLU A 74 2.26 4.95 -5.31
C GLU A 74 2.66 6.41 -5.46
N LYS A 75 1.78 7.31 -5.03
CA LYS A 75 2.13 8.72 -4.85
C LYS A 75 3.19 8.83 -3.74
N PRO A 76 4.27 9.57 -3.94
CA PRO A 76 5.25 9.81 -2.90
C PRO A 76 4.60 10.37 -1.63
N LYS A 77 5.00 9.88 -0.47
CA LYS A 77 4.54 10.42 0.80
C LYS A 77 5.04 11.85 0.96
N PRO A 78 4.17 12.79 1.35
CA PRO A 78 4.65 14.13 1.69
C PRO A 78 5.60 14.01 2.89
N ASP A 79 6.75 14.69 2.83
CA ASP A 79 7.64 14.77 3.98
C ASP A 79 7.02 15.70 5.02
N LYS A 80 6.51 15.08 6.08
CA LYS A 80 5.94 15.76 7.25
C LYS A 80 6.82 15.66 8.48
N LYS A 81 8.06 15.22 8.30
CA LYS A 81 9.01 15.16 9.40
C LYS A 81 9.29 16.56 9.94
N LEU A 82 9.20 16.67 11.23
CA LEU A 82 9.54 17.89 11.96
C LEU A 82 10.90 17.70 12.63
N VAL A 83 11.69 18.73 12.59
CA VAL A 83 12.97 18.83 13.30
C VAL A 83 12.74 19.69 14.54
N LEU A 84 13.00 19.10 15.70
CA LEU A 84 12.88 19.73 16.99
C LEU A 84 14.29 20.07 17.50
N LYS A 85 14.54 21.33 17.81
CA LYS A 85 15.82 21.78 18.36
C LYS A 85 15.60 22.67 19.57
N TRP A 86 16.22 22.31 20.69
CA TRP A 86 16.23 23.15 21.86
C TRP A 86 17.09 24.41 21.59
N LYS A 87 16.52 25.57 21.81
CA LYS A 87 17.25 26.85 21.84
C LYS A 87 17.79 27.13 23.23
N THR A 88 16.95 26.90 24.25
CA THR A 88 17.33 26.98 25.65
C THR A 88 16.84 25.74 26.37
N PHE A 89 17.75 25.07 27.06
CA PHE A 89 17.46 23.86 27.85
C PHE A 89 18.49 23.68 28.93
N ARG A 90 18.05 23.29 30.12
CA ARG A 90 18.90 22.84 31.22
C ARG A 90 18.51 21.42 31.62
N ASP A 91 19.48 20.56 31.73
CA ASP A 91 19.32 19.16 32.11
C ASP A 91 19.26 18.95 33.64
N LYS A 92 19.68 19.95 34.42
CA LYS A 92 19.68 19.91 35.89
C LYS A 92 18.99 21.14 36.45
N LEU A 93 17.96 20.91 37.24
CA LEU A 93 17.16 21.93 37.88
C LEU A 93 17.28 21.86 39.38
N ARG A 94 17.16 23.00 40.05
CA ARG A 94 17.00 23.04 41.53
C ARG A 94 15.51 22.93 41.85
N PRO A 95 15.14 22.20 42.92
CA PRO A 95 13.76 22.16 43.37
C PRO A 95 13.19 23.55 43.60
N GLY A 96 11.97 23.81 43.07
CA GLY A 96 11.29 25.07 43.25
C GLY A 96 11.79 26.20 42.31
N SER A 97 12.78 25.98 41.43
CA SER A 97 13.22 26.99 40.46
C SER A 97 12.23 27.09 39.30
N GLN A 98 11.97 28.35 38.85
CA GLN A 98 11.26 28.59 37.61
C GLN A 98 12.26 28.57 36.46
N GLU A 99 11.90 27.84 35.40
CA GLU A 99 12.71 27.74 34.17
C GLU A 99 11.86 27.98 32.93
N THR A 100 12.49 28.55 31.90
CA THR A 100 11.88 28.73 30.60
C THR A 100 12.71 28.00 29.54
N TRP A 101 12.10 27.03 28.90
CA TRP A 101 12.72 26.30 27.80
C TRP A 101 12.13 26.76 26.48
N THR A 102 12.97 26.88 25.49
CA THR A 102 12.54 27.28 24.16
C THR A 102 12.87 26.19 23.17
N LEU A 103 11.83 25.70 22.48
CA LEU A 103 11.92 24.69 21.45
C LEU A 103 11.63 25.30 20.09
N ASN A 104 12.53 25.12 19.14
CA ASN A 104 12.30 25.45 17.74
C ASN A 104 11.76 24.24 16.99
N VAL A 105 10.68 24.47 16.26
CA VAL A 105 10.05 23.46 15.39
C VAL A 105 10.16 23.91 13.95
N ALA A 106 10.75 23.10 13.10
CA ALA A 106 10.94 23.38 11.69
C ALA A 106 10.72 22.12 10.85
N ARG A 107 10.53 22.30 9.56
CA ARG A 107 10.59 21.19 8.59
C ARG A 107 12.03 20.74 8.39
N SER A 108 12.20 19.60 7.70
CA SER A 108 13.53 19.08 7.34
C SER A 108 14.38 20.07 6.51
N ASP A 109 13.73 20.94 5.75
CA ASP A 109 14.37 22.00 4.97
C ASP A 109 14.71 23.26 5.78
N GLY A 110 14.42 23.28 7.09
CA GLY A 110 14.66 24.42 7.98
C GLY A 110 13.54 25.46 8.02
N THR A 111 12.48 25.32 7.21
CA THR A 111 11.35 26.26 7.21
C THR A 111 10.57 26.19 8.53
N PRO A 112 10.38 27.30 9.27
CA PRO A 112 9.56 27.33 10.47
C PRO A 112 8.13 26.88 10.18
N VAL A 113 7.52 26.17 11.11
CA VAL A 113 6.16 25.66 10.94
C VAL A 113 5.38 25.75 12.25
N SER A 114 4.08 26.03 12.14
CA SER A 114 3.16 25.89 13.25
C SER A 114 2.81 24.41 13.43
N ALA A 115 2.93 23.91 14.65
CA ALA A 115 2.65 22.52 14.99
C ALA A 115 2.00 22.41 16.37
N ASN A 116 1.20 21.37 16.55
CA ASN A 116 0.72 21.00 17.87
C ASN A 116 1.81 20.20 18.58
N LEU A 117 2.09 20.57 19.81
CA LEU A 117 3.09 19.93 20.67
C LEU A 117 2.41 19.33 21.89
N LEU A 118 2.70 18.08 22.14
CA LEU A 118 2.48 17.43 23.44
C LEU A 118 3.83 17.31 24.13
N ALA A 119 3.98 17.90 25.27
CA ALA A 119 5.19 17.84 26.06
C ALA A 119 4.90 17.21 27.43
N THR A 120 5.81 16.40 27.90
CA THR A 120 5.80 15.86 29.27
C THR A 120 7.22 15.89 29.84
N MET A 121 7.30 15.87 31.17
CA MET A 121 8.56 15.82 31.90
C MET A 121 8.43 14.79 33.00
N TYR A 122 9.46 14.04 33.20
CA TYR A 122 9.57 13.07 34.30
C TYR A 122 10.97 13.06 34.86
N ASP A 123 11.13 12.53 36.05
CA ASP A 123 12.44 12.40 36.70
C ASP A 123 13.27 11.33 35.96
N ALA A 124 14.43 11.71 35.45
CA ALA A 124 15.30 10.81 34.68
C ALA A 124 15.84 9.63 35.50
N SER A 125 15.78 9.69 36.84
CA SER A 125 16.13 8.55 37.69
C SER A 125 15.22 7.34 37.48
N LEU A 126 14.00 7.56 36.99
CA LEU A 126 13.06 6.48 36.65
C LEU A 126 13.54 5.62 35.47
N ASP A 127 14.40 6.14 34.61
CA ASP A 127 15.00 5.38 33.51
C ASP A 127 15.89 4.23 34.00
N ALA A 128 16.31 4.25 35.28
CA ALA A 128 17.01 3.12 35.88
C ALA A 128 16.12 1.87 36.04
N PHE A 129 14.80 2.05 36.08
CA PHE A 129 13.83 0.96 36.20
C PHE A 129 13.24 0.58 34.86
N ILE A 130 12.81 1.56 34.07
CA ILE A 130 12.24 1.37 32.74
C ILE A 130 12.40 2.63 31.89
N LYS A 131 12.94 2.49 30.68
CA LYS A 131 13.03 3.59 29.73
C LYS A 131 11.68 3.94 29.16
N HIS A 132 11.35 5.22 29.14
CA HIS A 132 10.14 5.72 28.52
C HIS A 132 10.34 5.90 27.01
N GLU A 133 9.54 5.20 26.23
CA GLU A 133 9.52 5.35 24.76
C GLU A 133 8.16 5.84 24.29
N TRP A 134 8.17 6.83 23.41
CA TRP A 134 6.95 7.31 22.76
C TRP A 134 6.59 6.43 21.57
N ALA A 135 5.51 5.68 21.67
CA ALA A 135 4.98 4.86 20.60
C ALA A 135 3.96 5.63 19.74
N LEU A 136 4.31 6.82 19.26
CA LEU A 136 3.48 7.61 18.37
C LEU A 136 3.75 7.21 16.93
N GLY A 137 3.05 6.18 16.45
CA GLY A 137 3.02 5.81 15.04
C GLY A 137 2.12 6.74 14.26
N TYR A 138 2.66 7.44 13.27
CA TYR A 138 1.84 8.19 12.33
C TYR A 138 1.37 7.26 11.21
N TYR A 139 0.08 6.92 11.23
CA TYR A 139 -0.54 6.07 10.22
C TYR A 139 -1.18 6.93 9.13
N TYR A 140 -0.70 6.77 7.88
CA TYR A 140 -1.38 7.28 6.70
C TYR A 140 -2.13 6.12 6.04
N PRO A 141 -3.45 6.05 6.18
CA PRO A 141 -4.21 5.08 5.42
C PRO A 141 -4.04 5.40 3.93
N ARG A 142 -3.66 4.40 3.17
CA ARG A 142 -3.61 4.44 1.71
C ARG A 142 -4.47 3.33 1.20
N PHE A 143 -5.28 3.65 0.24
CA PHE A 143 -6.07 2.67 -0.44
C PHE A 143 -5.58 2.53 -1.89
N ILE A 144 -4.82 1.48 -2.16
CA ILE A 144 -4.49 1.04 -3.52
C ILE A 144 -5.13 -0.34 -3.65
N PRO A 145 -6.05 -0.54 -4.61
CA PRO A 145 -6.74 -1.80 -4.74
C PRO A 145 -5.76 -2.94 -5.01
N ASP A 146 -5.98 -4.05 -4.35
CA ASP A 146 -5.27 -5.30 -4.60
C ASP A 146 -6.12 -6.14 -5.53
N ILE A 147 -5.90 -5.97 -6.84
CA ILE A 147 -6.67 -6.66 -7.87
C ILE A 147 -5.75 -7.69 -8.51
N SER A 148 -6.11 -8.95 -8.33
CA SER A 148 -5.36 -10.08 -8.86
C SER A 148 -6.18 -10.86 -9.86
N TRP A 149 -5.58 -11.17 -11.01
CA TRP A 149 -6.15 -12.13 -11.94
C TRP A 149 -5.83 -13.54 -11.48
N GLU A 150 -6.84 -14.36 -11.36
CA GLU A 150 -6.69 -15.77 -10.99
C GLU A 150 -7.22 -16.65 -12.11
N ALA A 151 -6.40 -17.59 -12.56
CA ALA A 151 -6.80 -18.54 -13.60
C ALA A 151 -8.05 -19.35 -13.23
N GLY A 152 -8.23 -19.66 -11.95
CA GLY A 152 -9.39 -20.39 -11.46
C GLY A 152 -10.73 -19.66 -11.57
N ARG A 153 -10.73 -18.33 -11.72
CA ARG A 153 -11.98 -17.55 -11.91
C ARG A 153 -12.48 -17.56 -13.36
N PHE A 154 -11.66 -17.96 -14.30
CA PHE A 154 -12.06 -18.17 -15.71
C PHE A 154 -12.60 -19.58 -15.94
N ILE A 155 -12.42 -20.49 -15.02
CA ILE A 155 -12.96 -21.85 -15.03
C ILE A 155 -14.33 -21.79 -14.35
N ASN A 156 -15.32 -21.52 -15.16
CA ASN A 156 -16.72 -21.80 -15.00
C ASN A 156 -17.35 -21.39 -13.64
N PRO A 157 -18.39 -20.55 -13.67
CA PRO A 157 -19.28 -20.45 -12.53
C PRO A 157 -19.79 -21.87 -12.23
N TYR A 158 -19.63 -22.29 -11.01
CA TYR A 158 -20.13 -23.51 -10.44
C TYR A 158 -21.36 -24.04 -11.18
N LEU A 159 -21.21 -25.12 -11.93
CA LEU A 159 -22.30 -26.04 -12.14
C LEU A 159 -22.62 -26.57 -10.74
N SER A 160 -23.46 -25.87 -10.00
CA SER A 160 -24.14 -26.45 -8.86
C SER A 160 -25.01 -27.52 -9.43
N PHE A 161 -24.53 -28.75 -9.44
CA PHE A 161 -25.40 -29.88 -9.56
C PHE A 161 -26.28 -29.81 -8.31
N PHE A 162 -27.48 -29.30 -8.48
CA PHE A 162 -28.53 -29.55 -7.52
C PHE A 162 -28.77 -31.05 -7.58
N TYR A 163 -28.06 -31.76 -6.72
CA TYR A 163 -28.52 -33.08 -6.32
C TYR A 163 -29.85 -32.82 -5.59
N GLU A 164 -30.95 -32.96 -6.29
CA GLU A 164 -32.19 -33.31 -5.61
C GLU A 164 -31.88 -34.61 -4.88
N GLY A 165 -31.52 -34.46 -3.61
CA GLY A 165 -31.24 -35.58 -2.75
C GLY A 165 -32.53 -36.38 -2.56
N LYS A 166 -32.77 -37.38 -3.42
CA LYS A 166 -33.68 -38.44 -3.07
C LYS A 166 -33.10 -39.06 -1.82
N SER A 167 -33.64 -38.68 -0.66
CA SER A 167 -33.34 -39.35 0.58
C SER A 167 -33.84 -40.81 0.45
N TRP A 168 -32.91 -41.74 0.25
CA TRP A 168 -33.25 -43.15 0.31
C TRP A 168 -33.56 -43.43 1.78
N LYS A 169 -34.87 -43.66 2.10
CA LYS A 169 -35.27 -44.20 3.38
C LYS A 169 -34.92 -45.72 3.35
N TYR A 170 -33.87 -46.10 4.03
CA TYR A 170 -33.57 -47.47 4.26
C TYR A 170 -34.66 -48.08 5.19
N PRO A 171 -35.24 -49.23 4.88
CA PRO A 171 -36.17 -49.89 5.80
C PRO A 171 -35.43 -50.24 7.11
N HIS A 172 -36.00 -49.78 8.22
CA HIS A 172 -35.50 -50.14 9.53
C HIS A 172 -35.92 -51.56 9.81
N TRP A 173 -34.96 -52.48 9.93
CA TRP A 173 -35.20 -53.84 10.31
C TRP A 173 -35.18 -53.90 11.84
N GLU A 174 -36.34 -54.16 12.45
CA GLU A 174 -36.41 -54.53 13.87
C GLU A 174 -36.09 -56.03 14.00
N TYR A 175 -35.09 -56.35 14.81
CA TYR A 175 -34.74 -57.71 15.21
C TYR A 175 -35.44 -58.04 16.54
#